data_d16f037b46f76b76cc60fd1c056e8eb5
#
_entry.id   d16f037b46f76b76cc60fd1c056e8eb5
#
_cell.length_a   1.000
_cell.length_b   1.000
_cell.length_c   1.000
_cell.angle_alpha   90.00
_cell.angle_beta   90.00
_cell.angle_gamma   90.00
#
_symmetry.space_group_name_H-M   'P 1'
#
loop_
_entity.id
_entity.type
_entity.pdbx_description
1 polymer ?
#
loop_
_entity_poly.entity_id
_entity_poly.type
_entity_poly.pdbx_seq_one_letter_code
_entity_poly.pdbx_strand_id
1 'polypeptide(L)'
;MMKVKPDKTFLKRAKKLLKKNPDLRKAYGELYVKLSANPFDPTLHTHPLTEQLKGKYACSLTYELRVIFKLYDDIVHLLDIGTHDEVY
;
A
#
# COMPACT_ATOMS: atom_id res chain seq x y z
N MET A 1 -10.56 -7.51 12.34
CA MET A 1 -9.21 -7.12 11.91
C MET A 1 -8.91 -7.75 10.55
N MET A 2 -8.37 -6.96 9.64
CA MET A 2 -8.07 -7.43 8.29
C MET A 2 -6.73 -8.17 8.25
N LYS A 3 -6.62 -9.12 7.33
CA LYS A 3 -5.34 -9.78 7.03
C LYS A 3 -4.67 -9.00 5.91
N VAL A 4 -3.39 -8.69 6.05
CA VAL A 4 -2.65 -7.95 5.04
C VAL A 4 -1.72 -8.93 4.33
N LYS A 5 -1.95 -9.12 3.02
CA LYS A 5 -1.19 -10.08 2.22
C LYS A 5 -0.51 -9.37 1.05
N PRO A 6 0.81 -9.30 1.05
CA PRO A 6 1.54 -8.69 -0.06
C PRO A 6 1.70 -9.66 -1.24
N ASP A 7 1.54 -9.14 -2.44
CA ASP A 7 1.81 -9.85 -3.68
C ASP A 7 3.34 -9.90 -3.93
N LYS A 8 3.77 -10.81 -4.79
CA LYS A 8 5.20 -10.95 -5.13
C LYS A 8 5.78 -9.66 -5.71
N THR A 9 5.05 -9.03 -6.63
CA THR A 9 5.48 -7.77 -7.24
C THR A 9 5.63 -6.68 -6.20
N PHE A 10 4.66 -6.60 -5.28
CA PHE A 10 4.72 -5.63 -4.19
C PHE A 10 5.96 -5.85 -3.31
N LEU A 11 6.19 -7.10 -2.88
CA LEU A 11 7.34 -7.43 -2.03
C LEU A 11 8.66 -7.10 -2.70
N LYS A 12 8.78 -7.40 -3.98
CA LYS A 12 10.01 -7.14 -4.73
C LYS A 12 10.31 -5.64 -4.78
N ARG A 13 9.30 -4.83 -5.08
CA ARG A 13 9.45 -3.37 -5.13
C ARG A 13 9.69 -2.76 -3.75
N ALA A 14 8.97 -3.24 -2.75
CA ALA A 14 9.13 -2.78 -1.37
C ALA A 14 10.55 -3.05 -0.88
N LYS A 15 11.07 -4.25 -1.16
CA LYS A 15 12.42 -4.62 -0.77
C LYS A 15 13.46 -3.66 -1.36
N LYS A 16 13.31 -3.31 -2.64
CA LYS A 16 14.22 -2.34 -3.29
C LYS A 16 14.13 -0.96 -2.65
N LEU A 17 12.91 -0.50 -2.38
CA LEU A 17 12.70 0.80 -1.75
C LEU A 17 13.32 0.88 -0.37
N LEU A 18 13.11 -0.16 0.44
CA LEU A 18 13.64 -0.20 1.81
C LEU A 18 15.16 -0.30 1.82
N LYS A 19 15.74 -0.98 0.84
CA LYS A 19 17.19 -1.08 0.70
C LYS A 19 17.81 0.27 0.40
N LYS A 20 17.18 1.05 -0.50
CA LYS A 20 17.65 2.39 -0.85
C LYS A 20 17.36 3.42 0.24
N ASN A 21 16.27 3.24 0.97
CA ASN A 21 15.80 4.21 1.96
C ASN A 21 15.45 3.48 3.27
N PRO A 22 16.47 3.13 4.08
CA PRO A 22 16.22 2.39 5.34
C PRO A 22 15.28 3.12 6.29
N ASP A 23 15.20 4.45 6.20
CA ASP A 23 14.32 5.27 7.03
C ASP A 23 12.84 4.94 6.82
N LEU A 24 12.50 4.32 5.69
CA LEU A 24 11.11 3.95 5.40
C LEU A 24 10.62 2.75 6.21
N ARG A 25 11.50 2.02 6.89
CA ARG A 25 11.13 0.79 7.61
C ARG A 25 10.05 1.04 8.65
N LYS A 26 10.15 2.14 9.38
CA LYS A 26 9.15 2.47 10.40
C LYS A 26 7.79 2.73 9.76
N ALA A 27 7.74 3.58 8.74
CA ALA A 27 6.50 3.89 8.03
C ALA A 27 5.93 2.63 7.37
N TYR A 28 6.78 1.78 6.83
CA TYR A 28 6.38 0.53 6.19
C TYR A 28 5.71 -0.42 7.20
N GLY A 29 6.31 -0.59 8.38
CA GLY A 29 5.72 -1.40 9.44
C GLY A 29 4.39 -0.84 9.93
N GLU A 30 4.32 0.47 10.12
CA GLU A 30 3.09 1.15 10.52
C GLU A 30 1.97 1.00 9.49
N LEU A 31 2.33 0.96 8.21
CA LEU A 31 1.36 0.75 7.13
C LEU A 31 0.59 -0.57 7.33
N TYR A 32 1.31 -1.65 7.63
CA TYR A 32 0.69 -2.95 7.85
C TYR A 32 -0.25 -2.92 9.06
N VAL A 33 0.18 -2.29 10.14
CA VAL A 33 -0.63 -2.18 11.36
C VAL A 33 -1.90 -1.39 11.07
N LYS A 34 -1.78 -0.26 10.39
CA LYS A 34 -2.94 0.59 10.07
C LYS A 34 -3.91 -0.12 9.12
N LEU A 35 -3.39 -0.75 8.06
CA LEU A 35 -4.24 -1.47 7.11
C LEU A 35 -4.97 -2.63 7.76
N SER A 36 -4.31 -3.34 8.68
CA SER A 36 -4.92 -4.43 9.43
C SER A 36 -6.05 -3.95 10.32
N ALA A 37 -5.88 -2.80 10.96
CA ALA A 37 -6.90 -2.22 11.84
C ALA A 37 -8.05 -1.58 11.06
N ASN A 38 -7.71 -0.78 10.05
CA ASN A 38 -8.70 -0.07 9.22
C ASN A 38 -8.05 0.44 7.94
N PRO A 39 -8.33 -0.20 6.77
CA PRO A 39 -7.76 0.24 5.50
C PRO A 39 -8.13 1.68 5.12
N PHE A 40 -9.18 2.22 5.73
CA PHE A 40 -9.64 3.58 5.48
C PHE A 40 -9.27 4.56 6.59
N ASP A 41 -8.24 4.21 7.37
CA ASP A 41 -7.70 5.12 8.38
C ASP A 41 -7.38 6.47 7.73
N PRO A 42 -7.84 7.60 8.31
CA PRO A 42 -7.65 8.92 7.71
C PRO A 42 -6.19 9.28 7.41
N THR A 43 -5.25 8.76 8.21
CA THR A 43 -3.83 9.04 8.00
C THR A 43 -3.26 8.36 6.76
N LEU A 44 -3.96 7.37 6.21
CA LEU A 44 -3.55 6.67 4.99
C LEU A 44 -4.00 7.39 3.71
N HIS A 45 -4.97 8.29 3.81
CA HIS A 45 -5.54 8.98 2.64
C HIS A 45 -6.03 8.02 1.57
N THR A 46 -6.63 6.90 2.00
CA THR A 46 -7.12 5.86 1.09
C THR A 46 -8.25 6.38 0.22
N HIS A 47 -8.16 6.12 -1.08
CA HIS A 47 -9.20 6.51 -2.02
C HIS A 47 -9.34 5.46 -3.13
N PRO A 48 -10.54 5.32 -3.71
CA PRO A 48 -10.74 4.37 -4.81
C PRO A 48 -10.11 4.89 -6.09
N LEU A 49 -9.69 3.96 -6.93
CA LEU A 49 -9.14 4.27 -8.24
C LEU A 49 -10.19 4.07 -9.32
N THR A 50 -9.98 4.68 -10.48
CA THR A 50 -10.94 4.66 -11.58
C THR A 50 -10.30 4.11 -12.85
N GLU A 51 -11.11 3.97 -13.91
CA GLU A 51 -10.68 3.52 -15.24
C GLU A 51 -10.01 2.15 -15.17
N GLN A 52 -8.79 2.02 -15.66
CA GLN A 52 -8.08 0.75 -15.73
C GLN A 52 -7.80 0.14 -14.36
N LEU A 53 -7.76 0.98 -13.33
CA LEU A 53 -7.49 0.54 -11.96
C LEU A 53 -8.76 0.45 -11.11
N LYS A 54 -9.93 0.50 -11.75
CA LYS A 54 -11.20 0.41 -11.05
C LYS A 54 -11.27 -0.89 -10.21
N GLY A 55 -11.79 -0.76 -8.99
CA GLY A 55 -11.86 -1.87 -8.04
C GLY A 55 -10.66 -1.97 -7.13
N LYS A 56 -9.66 -1.11 -7.34
CA LYS A 56 -8.48 -1.02 -6.49
C LYS A 56 -8.50 0.29 -5.70
N TYR A 57 -7.65 0.34 -4.68
CA TYR A 57 -7.50 1.51 -3.82
C TYR A 57 -6.05 1.92 -3.77
N ALA A 58 -5.82 3.20 -3.53
CA ALA A 58 -4.48 3.72 -3.28
C ALA A 58 -4.44 4.34 -1.89
N CYS A 59 -3.33 4.16 -1.20
CA CYS A 59 -3.08 4.87 0.06
C CYS A 59 -1.65 5.40 0.06
N SER A 60 -1.36 6.29 1.02
CA SER A 60 -0.04 6.92 1.14
C SER A 60 0.83 6.16 2.12
N LEU A 61 2.05 5.82 1.71
CA LEU A 61 3.08 5.37 2.61
C LEU A 61 3.82 6.60 3.17
N THR A 62 4.23 7.48 2.25
CA THR A 62 4.76 8.80 2.54
C THR A 62 4.13 9.78 1.57
N TYR A 63 4.50 11.05 1.65
CA TYR A 63 3.99 12.05 0.72
C TYR A 63 4.25 11.67 -0.74
N GLU A 64 5.40 11.08 -1.03
CA GLU A 64 5.79 10.73 -2.40
C GLU A 64 5.42 9.32 -2.81
N LEU A 65 5.26 8.40 -1.85
CA LEU A 65 5.08 6.99 -2.13
C LEU A 65 3.64 6.54 -1.90
N ARG A 66 3.13 5.78 -2.85
CA ARG A 66 1.76 5.25 -2.84
C ARG A 66 1.77 3.73 -2.83
N VAL A 67 0.75 3.15 -2.22
CA VAL A 67 0.53 1.71 -2.19
C VAL A 67 -0.81 1.42 -2.82
N ILE A 68 -0.83 0.49 -3.77
CA ILE A 68 -2.06 0.04 -4.44
C ILE A 68 -2.48 -1.28 -3.83
N PHE A 69 -3.75 -1.41 -3.48
CA PHE A 69 -4.27 -2.65 -2.90
C PHE A 69 -5.71 -2.92 -3.32
N LYS A 70 -6.13 -4.16 -3.14
CA LYS A 70 -7.52 -4.60 -3.30
C LYS A 70 -8.04 -5.10 -1.97
N LEU A 71 -9.35 -5.06 -1.82
CA LEU A 71 -10.03 -5.60 -0.64
C LEU A 71 -10.85 -6.81 -1.06
N TYR A 72 -10.67 -7.92 -0.33
CA TYR A 72 -11.48 -9.14 -0.48
C TYR A 72 -11.89 -9.56 0.91
N ASP A 73 -13.18 -9.60 1.20
CA ASP A 73 -13.66 -10.05 2.51
C ASP A 73 -12.86 -9.39 3.64
N ASP A 74 -12.00 -10.16 4.33
CA ASP A 74 -11.16 -9.65 5.42
C ASP A 74 -9.69 -9.52 5.02
N ILE A 75 -9.40 -9.48 3.71
CA ILE A 75 -8.03 -9.44 3.20
C ILE A 75 -7.74 -8.11 2.51
N VAL A 76 -6.62 -7.48 2.89
CA VAL A 76 -6.02 -6.35 2.17
C VAL A 76 -4.89 -6.94 1.33
N HIS A 77 -5.10 -7.00 0.02
CA HIS A 77 -4.11 -7.58 -0.89
C HIS A 77 -3.25 -6.46 -1.49
N LEU A 78 -1.99 -6.37 -1.07
CA LEU A 78 -1.06 -5.34 -1.52
C LEU A 78 -0.52 -5.71 -2.89
N LEU A 79 -0.72 -4.84 -3.87
CA LEU A 79 -0.41 -5.13 -5.27
C LEU A 79 0.83 -4.41 -5.78
N ASP A 80 1.01 -3.15 -5.39
CA ASP A 80 2.11 -2.34 -5.92
C ASP A 80 2.50 -1.24 -4.95
N ILE A 81 3.72 -0.73 -5.09
CA ILE A 81 4.26 0.35 -4.28
C ILE A 81 5.25 1.14 -5.11
N GLY A 82 5.19 2.45 -5.02
CA GLY A 82 6.10 3.32 -5.76
C GLY A 82 5.62 4.76 -5.74
N THR A 83 6.23 5.60 -6.55
CA THR A 83 5.77 6.98 -6.74
C THR A 83 4.46 6.98 -7.51
N HIS A 84 3.76 8.12 -7.49
CA HIS A 84 2.51 8.28 -8.23
C HIS A 84 2.65 7.83 -9.69
N ASP A 85 3.72 8.27 -10.37
CA ASP A 85 3.92 7.94 -11.77
C ASP A 85 4.26 6.46 -12.00
N GLU A 86 4.88 5.82 -11.02
CA GLU A 86 5.25 4.41 -11.14
C GLU A 86 4.06 3.46 -10.99
N VAL A 87 3.08 3.82 -10.16
CA VAL A 87 1.97 2.91 -9.85
C VAL A 87 0.67 3.27 -10.58
N TYR A 88 0.56 4.48 -11.10
CA TYR A 88 -0.57 4.92 -11.90
C TYR A 88 -0.14 5.00 -13.38
#